data_e0fb3c5d83aeb06aa7f3cf9f71a36ae6
#
_entry.id   e0fb3c5d83aeb06aa7f3cf9f71a36ae6
#
_cell.length_a   1.000
_cell.length_b   1.000
_cell.length_c   1.000
_cell.angle_alpha   90.00
_cell.angle_beta   90.00
_cell.angle_gamma   90.00
#
_symmetry.space_group_name_H-M   'P 1'
#
loop_
_entity.id
_entity.type
_entity.pdbx_description
1 polymer ?
#
loop_
_entity_poly.entity_id
_entity_poly.type
_entity_poly.pdbx_seq_one_letter_code
_entity_poly.pdbx_strand_id
1 'polypeptide(L)'
;MEQNNDLPANAAEQDLLAGEAYIDNHFVYATQGQRFLNWLIDNLLMRFGLTYLTGMGVGIIIGVMAPDFFEEIAYSEGRGVTLSLLGLLIAYVNYIIYYTLSEKLFKGYTLGKLVTGTKAIRQDGKELTFKDALLRSLSRCVPFEILSGFSTLTWHDSWTDTMVIKAR
;
A
#
# COMPACT_ATOMS: atom_id res chain seq x y z
N MET A 1 32.66 -29.43 24.62
CA MET A 1 33.16 -29.07 23.28
C MET A 1 32.02 -28.37 22.58
N GLU A 2 31.98 -27.06 22.72
CA GLU A 2 31.04 -26.20 22.03
C GLU A 2 31.60 -25.96 20.61
N GLN A 3 30.93 -26.45 19.59
CA GLN A 3 31.24 -26.10 18.21
C GLN A 3 30.74 -24.68 17.99
N ASN A 4 31.66 -23.70 18.00
CA ASN A 4 31.44 -22.36 17.50
C ASN A 4 31.09 -22.48 16.00
N ASN A 5 29.84 -22.24 15.69
CA ASN A 5 29.28 -22.18 14.33
C ASN A 5 29.40 -20.77 13.79
N ASP A 6 30.62 -20.19 13.91
CA ASP A 6 30.94 -18.88 13.31
C ASP A 6 31.14 -19.10 11.80
N LEU A 7 30.06 -18.97 11.04
CA LEU A 7 30.18 -18.80 9.60
C LEU A 7 31.07 -17.57 9.36
N PRO A 8 32.11 -17.71 8.52
CA PRO A 8 33.00 -16.59 8.26
C PRO A 8 32.20 -15.42 7.66
N ALA A 9 32.46 -14.19 8.12
CA ALA A 9 31.76 -12.98 7.66
C ALA A 9 31.67 -12.87 6.14
N ASN A 10 32.66 -13.40 5.44
CA ASN A 10 32.72 -13.47 3.97
C ASN A 10 31.64 -14.37 3.35
N ALA A 11 31.17 -15.41 4.06
CA ALA A 11 30.14 -16.31 3.53
C ALA A 11 28.76 -15.64 3.55
N ALA A 12 28.47 -14.89 4.63
CA ALA A 12 27.23 -14.12 4.72
C ALA A 12 27.19 -12.97 3.69
N GLU A 13 28.31 -12.29 3.49
CA GLU A 13 28.44 -11.22 2.49
C GLU A 13 28.33 -11.77 1.06
N GLN A 14 28.92 -12.94 0.77
CA GLN A 14 28.81 -13.60 -0.53
C GLN A 14 27.39 -14.09 -0.80
N ASP A 15 26.67 -14.54 0.22
CA ASP A 15 25.27 -14.99 0.08
C ASP A 15 24.34 -13.79 -0.18
N LEU A 16 24.59 -12.65 0.46
CA LEU A 16 23.88 -11.39 0.18
C LEU A 16 24.12 -10.90 -1.25
N LEU A 17 25.37 -10.87 -1.69
CA LEU A 17 25.72 -10.45 -3.05
C LEU A 17 25.16 -11.41 -4.12
N ALA A 18 25.14 -12.70 -3.84
CA ALA A 18 24.52 -13.69 -4.71
C ALA A 18 23.01 -13.51 -4.79
N GLY A 19 22.36 -13.18 -3.68
CA GLY A 19 20.95 -12.84 -3.61
C GLY A 19 20.60 -11.58 -4.42
N GLU A 20 21.36 -10.51 -4.27
CA GLU A 20 21.19 -9.27 -5.04
C GLU A 20 21.41 -9.51 -6.55
N ALA A 21 22.45 -10.24 -6.93
CA ALA A 21 22.72 -10.60 -8.32
C ALA A 21 21.62 -11.49 -8.92
N TYR A 22 21.01 -12.37 -8.14
CA TYR A 22 19.88 -13.19 -8.59
C TYR A 22 18.67 -12.32 -8.89
N ILE A 23 18.36 -11.34 -8.05
CA ILE A 23 17.23 -10.42 -8.22
C ILE A 23 17.44 -9.56 -9.48
N ASP A 24 18.61 -8.95 -9.62
CA ASP A 24 18.94 -8.08 -10.77
C ASP A 24 18.88 -8.81 -12.12
N ASN A 25 19.22 -10.10 -12.14
CA ASN A 25 19.19 -10.90 -13.37
C ASN A 25 17.81 -11.46 -13.73
N HIS A 26 16.87 -11.55 -12.77
CA HIS A 26 15.58 -12.22 -12.98
C HIS A 26 14.39 -11.28 -12.99
N PHE A 27 14.51 -10.07 -12.41
CA PHE A 27 13.39 -9.15 -12.28
C PHE A 27 13.70 -7.77 -12.85
N VAL A 28 12.81 -7.28 -13.69
CA VAL A 28 12.89 -5.91 -14.21
C VAL A 28 12.02 -5.01 -13.35
N TYR A 29 12.61 -4.02 -12.72
CA TYR A 29 11.89 -3.05 -11.91
C TYR A 29 10.86 -2.26 -12.73
N ALA A 30 9.73 -1.93 -12.11
CA ALA A 30 8.76 -1.01 -12.68
C ALA A 30 9.36 0.40 -12.81
N THR A 31 9.11 1.06 -13.93
CA THR A 31 9.56 2.43 -14.15
C THR A 31 8.82 3.41 -13.23
N GLN A 32 9.39 4.58 -12.99
CA GLN A 32 8.75 5.65 -12.20
C GLN A 32 7.39 6.04 -12.80
N GLY A 33 7.28 6.11 -14.15
CA GLY A 33 6.02 6.36 -14.82
C GLY A 33 4.95 5.29 -14.56
N GLN A 34 5.33 4.01 -14.58
CA GLN A 34 4.40 2.92 -14.22
C GLN A 34 3.96 3.00 -12.75
N ARG A 35 4.87 3.32 -11.83
CA ARG A 35 4.55 3.49 -10.39
C ARG A 35 3.61 4.68 -10.18
N PHE A 36 3.85 5.80 -10.86
CA PHE A 36 2.96 6.95 -10.83
C PHE A 36 1.57 6.61 -11.39
N LEU A 37 1.49 5.93 -12.52
CA LEU A 37 0.20 5.49 -13.10
C LEU A 37 -0.53 4.51 -12.18
N ASN A 38 0.18 3.59 -11.53
CA ASN A 38 -0.43 2.71 -10.51
C ASN A 38 -1.11 3.53 -9.43
N TRP A 39 -0.36 4.46 -8.84
CA TRP A 39 -0.87 5.34 -7.80
C TRP A 39 -2.05 6.18 -8.30
N LEU A 40 -1.95 6.77 -9.48
CA LEU A 40 -3.01 7.62 -10.04
C LEU A 40 -4.31 6.84 -10.24
N ILE A 41 -4.25 5.68 -10.90
CA ILE A 41 -5.43 4.84 -11.19
C ILE A 41 -6.07 4.35 -9.87
N ASP A 42 -5.26 3.84 -8.95
CA ASP A 42 -5.75 3.36 -7.66
C ASP A 42 -6.39 4.49 -6.83
N ASN A 43 -5.80 5.71 -6.84
CA ASN A 43 -6.37 6.86 -6.14
C ASN A 43 -7.67 7.36 -6.75
N LEU A 44 -7.77 7.41 -8.09
CA LEU A 44 -9.02 7.77 -8.76
C LEU A 44 -10.14 6.80 -8.39
N LEU A 45 -9.86 5.49 -8.45
CA LEU A 45 -10.80 4.46 -8.05
C LEU A 45 -11.26 4.61 -6.59
N MET A 46 -10.30 4.80 -5.68
CA MET A 46 -10.61 4.95 -4.26
C MET A 46 -11.40 6.21 -3.97
N ARG A 47 -10.99 7.35 -4.55
CA ARG A 47 -11.62 8.65 -4.26
C ARG A 47 -13.04 8.74 -4.83
N PHE A 48 -13.23 8.38 -6.09
CA PHE A 48 -14.51 8.52 -6.79
C PHE A 48 -15.40 7.28 -6.70
N GLY A 49 -14.84 6.11 -6.44
CA GLY A 49 -15.58 4.87 -6.27
C GLY A 49 -15.78 4.52 -4.80
N LEU A 50 -14.74 3.98 -4.19
CA LEU A 50 -14.84 3.34 -2.88
C LEU A 50 -15.19 4.30 -1.75
N THR A 51 -14.52 5.47 -1.66
CA THR A 51 -14.77 6.44 -0.58
C THR A 51 -16.16 7.07 -0.71
N TYR A 52 -16.62 7.32 -1.93
CA TYR A 52 -17.97 7.83 -2.14
C TYR A 52 -19.04 6.81 -1.70
N LEU A 53 -18.92 5.56 -2.13
CA LEU A 53 -19.86 4.49 -1.78
C LEU A 53 -19.87 4.18 -0.28
N THR A 54 -18.70 4.07 0.32
CA THR A 54 -18.59 3.82 1.77
C THR A 54 -19.06 5.01 2.59
N GLY A 55 -18.75 6.24 2.17
CA GLY A 55 -19.26 7.46 2.82
C GLY A 55 -20.78 7.54 2.78
N MET A 56 -21.38 7.23 1.63
CA MET A 56 -22.84 7.16 1.52
C MET A 56 -23.44 6.06 2.40
N GLY A 57 -22.83 4.87 2.42
CA GLY A 57 -23.26 3.77 3.28
C GLY A 57 -23.18 4.12 4.77
N VAL A 58 -22.08 4.70 5.22
CA VAL A 58 -21.91 5.19 6.60
C VAL A 58 -22.94 6.26 6.95
N GLY A 59 -23.19 7.21 6.04
CA GLY A 59 -24.20 8.24 6.23
C GLY A 59 -25.62 7.67 6.41
N ILE A 60 -26.00 6.68 5.58
CA ILE A 60 -27.28 5.98 5.71
C ILE A 60 -27.36 5.23 7.06
N ILE A 61 -26.31 4.51 7.43
CA ILE A 61 -26.29 3.73 8.69
C ILE A 61 -26.44 4.67 9.88
N ILE A 62 -25.70 5.78 9.93
CA ILE A 62 -25.80 6.76 11.01
C ILE A 62 -27.20 7.39 11.04
N GLY A 63 -27.73 7.79 9.86
CA GLY A 63 -29.07 8.39 9.77
C GLY A 63 -30.20 7.48 10.24
N VAL A 64 -30.05 6.15 10.07
CA VAL A 64 -31.05 5.16 10.51
C VAL A 64 -30.86 4.78 11.99
N MET A 65 -29.61 4.55 12.42
CA MET A 65 -29.32 3.99 13.75
C MET A 65 -29.14 5.05 14.85
N ALA A 66 -28.75 6.26 14.46
CA ALA A 66 -28.50 7.38 15.37
C ALA A 66 -28.98 8.71 14.74
N PRO A 67 -30.31 8.87 14.52
CA PRO A 67 -30.85 10.06 13.84
C PRO A 67 -30.52 11.37 14.55
N ASP A 68 -30.59 11.40 15.89
CA ASP A 68 -30.26 12.59 16.67
C ASP A 68 -28.80 13.04 16.46
N PHE A 69 -27.87 12.08 16.43
CA PHE A 69 -26.46 12.33 16.15
C PHE A 69 -26.24 12.80 14.71
N PHE A 70 -26.99 12.24 13.77
CA PHE A 70 -26.93 12.68 12.38
C PHE A 70 -27.42 14.12 12.23
N GLU A 71 -28.54 14.50 12.88
CA GLU A 71 -29.04 15.87 12.89
C GLU A 71 -28.08 16.83 13.57
N GLU A 72 -27.48 16.46 14.71
CA GLU A 72 -26.47 17.27 15.37
C GLU A 72 -25.29 17.59 14.45
N ILE A 73 -24.73 16.57 13.76
CA ILE A 73 -23.65 16.78 12.78
C ILE A 73 -24.15 17.64 11.60
N ALA A 74 -25.34 17.36 11.07
CA ALA A 74 -25.85 18.01 9.87
C ALA A 74 -26.13 19.52 10.08
N TYR A 75 -26.54 19.93 11.29
CA TYR A 75 -26.95 21.29 11.60
C TYR A 75 -25.99 22.04 12.54
N SER A 76 -24.91 21.42 13.03
CA SER A 76 -23.91 22.10 13.88
C SER A 76 -23.13 23.19 13.13
N GLU A 77 -22.71 24.23 13.86
CA GLU A 77 -21.84 25.27 13.31
C GLU A 77 -20.51 24.74 12.79
N GLY A 78 -19.98 23.66 13.40
CA GLY A 78 -18.75 22.97 13.02
C GLY A 78 -18.91 21.91 11.92
N ARG A 79 -20.09 21.78 11.32
CA ARG A 79 -20.43 20.72 10.34
C ARG A 79 -19.37 20.47 9.28
N GLY A 80 -18.85 21.53 8.68
CA GLY A 80 -17.86 21.41 7.60
C GLY A 80 -16.58 20.70 8.06
N VAL A 81 -16.10 21.02 9.25
CA VAL A 81 -14.89 20.40 9.83
C VAL A 81 -15.17 18.95 10.22
N THR A 82 -16.29 18.69 10.92
CA THR A 82 -16.67 17.35 11.36
C THR A 82 -16.83 16.38 10.18
N LEU A 83 -17.56 16.79 9.14
CA LEU A 83 -17.74 15.97 7.94
C LEU A 83 -16.43 15.78 7.17
N SER A 84 -15.55 16.78 7.14
CA SER A 84 -14.24 16.65 6.50
C SER A 84 -13.34 15.67 7.25
N LEU A 85 -13.32 15.70 8.58
CA LEU A 85 -12.56 14.76 9.41
C LEU A 85 -13.11 13.34 9.28
N LEU A 86 -14.43 13.17 9.28
CA LEU A 86 -15.06 11.86 9.06
C LEU A 86 -14.75 11.32 7.66
N GLY A 87 -14.85 12.16 6.65
CA GLY A 87 -14.49 11.79 5.27
C GLY A 87 -13.02 11.40 5.14
N LEU A 88 -12.13 12.12 5.80
CA LEU A 88 -10.70 11.80 5.84
C LEU A 88 -10.45 10.44 6.53
N LEU A 89 -11.10 10.18 7.65
CA LEU A 89 -11.00 8.91 8.35
C LEU A 89 -11.48 7.74 7.47
N ILE A 90 -12.64 7.89 6.83
CA ILE A 90 -13.17 6.89 5.89
C ILE A 90 -12.19 6.66 4.74
N ALA A 91 -11.61 7.72 4.18
CA ALA A 91 -10.65 7.62 3.09
C ALA A 91 -9.38 6.85 3.52
N TYR A 92 -8.84 7.12 4.72
CA TYR A 92 -7.66 6.40 5.23
C TYR A 92 -7.96 4.92 5.50
N VAL A 93 -9.10 4.61 6.10
CA VAL A 93 -9.52 3.21 6.36
C VAL A 93 -9.68 2.46 5.03
N ASN A 94 -10.38 3.05 4.06
CA ASN A 94 -10.52 2.48 2.72
C ASN A 94 -9.17 2.26 2.04
N TYR A 95 -8.26 3.22 2.17
CA TYR A 95 -6.91 3.14 1.60
C TYR A 95 -6.16 1.93 2.13
N ILE A 96 -6.11 1.76 3.45
CA ILE A 96 -5.43 0.64 4.09
C ILE A 96 -6.08 -0.69 3.69
N ILE A 97 -7.41 -0.78 3.75
CA ILE A 97 -8.16 -1.99 3.40
C ILE A 97 -7.93 -2.34 1.93
N TYR A 98 -8.09 -1.38 1.02
CA TYR A 98 -7.95 -1.61 -0.41
C TYR A 98 -6.56 -2.15 -0.76
N TYR A 99 -5.48 -1.47 -0.35
CA TYR A 99 -4.14 -1.90 -0.69
C TYR A 99 -3.77 -3.22 -0.03
N THR A 100 -4.10 -3.40 1.26
CA THR A 100 -3.79 -4.63 1.97
C THR A 100 -4.50 -5.84 1.35
N LEU A 101 -5.82 -5.73 1.11
CA LEU A 101 -6.58 -6.84 0.54
C LEU A 101 -6.22 -7.07 -0.91
N SER A 102 -6.09 -6.03 -1.73
CA SER A 102 -5.75 -6.20 -3.14
C SER A 102 -4.38 -6.85 -3.30
N GLU A 103 -3.34 -6.32 -2.66
CA GLU A 103 -1.99 -6.87 -2.78
C GLU A 103 -1.89 -8.29 -2.20
N LYS A 104 -2.67 -8.63 -1.16
CA LYS A 104 -2.66 -10.00 -0.62
C LYS A 104 -3.49 -10.96 -1.45
N LEU A 105 -4.75 -10.63 -1.77
CA LEU A 105 -5.67 -11.54 -2.46
C LEU A 105 -5.28 -11.72 -3.93
N PHE A 106 -4.80 -10.66 -4.59
CA PHE A 106 -4.37 -10.71 -5.98
C PHE A 106 -2.86 -10.86 -6.12
N LYS A 107 -2.18 -11.44 -5.10
CA LYS A 107 -0.77 -11.85 -5.19
C LYS A 107 0.16 -10.72 -5.65
N GLY A 108 -0.01 -9.54 -5.09
CA GLY A 108 0.81 -8.34 -5.38
C GLY A 108 0.24 -7.40 -6.43
N TYR A 109 -0.96 -7.67 -6.96
CA TYR A 109 -1.64 -6.75 -7.88
C TYR A 109 -2.61 -5.82 -7.15
N THR A 110 -2.74 -4.61 -7.67
CA THR A 110 -3.88 -3.70 -7.48
C THR A 110 -4.47 -3.44 -8.86
N LEU A 111 -5.59 -2.73 -8.95
CA LEU A 111 -6.15 -2.39 -10.25
C LEU A 111 -5.20 -1.53 -11.09
N GLY A 112 -4.55 -0.54 -10.47
CA GLY A 112 -3.52 0.26 -11.15
C GLY A 112 -2.37 -0.59 -11.67
N LYS A 113 -1.84 -1.51 -10.87
CA LYS A 113 -0.77 -2.41 -11.27
C LYS A 113 -1.19 -3.39 -12.35
N LEU A 114 -2.43 -3.86 -12.32
CA LEU A 114 -2.97 -4.72 -13.37
C LEU A 114 -2.99 -4.01 -14.73
N VAL A 115 -3.42 -2.74 -14.75
CA VAL A 115 -3.46 -1.92 -15.97
C VAL A 115 -2.07 -1.64 -16.51
N THR A 116 -1.10 -1.34 -15.65
CA THR A 116 0.28 -1.01 -16.07
C THR A 116 1.17 -2.23 -16.31
N GLY A 117 0.67 -3.44 -16.05
CA GLY A 117 1.44 -4.68 -16.18
C GLY A 117 2.56 -4.82 -15.16
N THR A 118 2.35 -4.32 -13.93
CA THR A 118 3.33 -4.41 -12.84
C THR A 118 2.80 -5.25 -11.68
N LYS A 119 3.69 -5.71 -10.80
CA LYS A 119 3.36 -6.56 -9.65
C LYS A 119 4.29 -6.24 -8.49
N ALA A 120 3.76 -6.26 -7.28
CA ALA A 120 4.57 -6.18 -6.05
C ALA A 120 4.96 -7.59 -5.59
N ILE A 121 6.24 -7.76 -5.25
CA ILE A 121 6.79 -8.99 -4.69
C ILE A 121 7.73 -8.66 -3.54
N ARG A 122 8.11 -9.66 -2.76
CA ARG A 122 9.18 -9.54 -1.77
C ARG A 122 10.54 -9.51 -2.49
N GLN A 123 11.55 -8.93 -1.86
CA GLN A 123 12.92 -8.93 -2.40
C GLN A 123 13.50 -10.34 -2.57
N ASP A 124 13.01 -11.34 -1.79
CA ASP A 124 13.38 -12.74 -1.98
C ASP A 124 12.66 -13.45 -3.16
N GLY A 125 11.91 -12.69 -3.99
CA GLY A 125 11.15 -13.20 -5.13
C GLY A 125 9.81 -13.86 -4.80
N LYS A 126 9.47 -14.00 -3.50
CA LYS A 126 8.21 -14.63 -3.07
C LYS A 126 7.03 -13.67 -3.11
N GLU A 127 5.83 -14.25 -3.02
CA GLU A 127 4.59 -13.47 -2.90
C GLU A 127 4.52 -12.73 -1.57
N LEU A 128 3.81 -11.59 -1.56
CA LEU A 128 3.57 -10.81 -0.34
C LEU A 128 2.80 -11.62 0.70
N THR A 129 3.24 -11.57 1.95
CA THR A 129 2.44 -12.01 3.08
C THR A 129 1.37 -10.96 3.43
N PHE A 130 0.39 -11.32 4.26
CA PHE A 130 -0.58 -10.32 4.77
C PHE A 130 0.12 -9.21 5.56
N LYS A 131 1.15 -9.57 6.34
CA LYS A 131 1.94 -8.60 7.10
C LYS A 131 2.65 -7.61 6.17
N ASP A 132 3.28 -8.10 5.10
CA ASP A 132 3.96 -7.23 4.14
C ASP A 132 2.97 -6.28 3.47
N ALA A 133 1.82 -6.78 3.00
CA ALA A 133 0.78 -5.96 2.38
C ALA A 133 0.22 -4.89 3.34
N LEU A 134 0.00 -5.24 4.61
CA LEU A 134 -0.46 -4.31 5.64
C LEU A 134 0.59 -3.24 5.95
N LEU A 135 1.83 -3.63 6.17
CA LEU A 135 2.92 -2.69 6.45
C LEU A 135 3.16 -1.74 5.27
N ARG A 136 3.09 -2.24 4.04
CA ARG A 136 3.16 -1.42 2.81
C ARG A 136 2.04 -0.39 2.75
N SER A 137 0.80 -0.79 3.05
CA SER A 137 -0.34 0.14 3.04
C SER A 137 -0.23 1.21 4.12
N LEU A 138 0.25 0.85 5.32
CA LEU A 138 0.52 1.80 6.41
C LEU A 138 1.66 2.77 6.09
N SER A 139 2.75 2.27 5.50
CA SER A 139 3.89 3.12 5.08
C SER A 139 3.48 4.19 4.07
N ARG A 140 2.54 3.87 3.17
CA ARG A 140 1.99 4.83 2.21
C ARG A 140 1.14 5.94 2.84
N CYS A 141 0.68 5.76 4.08
CA CYS A 141 -0.04 6.79 4.82
C CYS A 141 0.89 7.84 5.44
N VAL A 142 2.20 7.63 5.39
CA VAL A 142 3.18 8.59 5.93
C VAL A 142 3.20 9.84 5.04
N PRO A 143 3.10 11.05 5.62
CA PRO A 143 3.19 12.29 4.87
C PRO A 143 4.46 12.33 4.02
N PHE A 144 4.32 12.86 2.79
CA PHE A 144 5.42 12.97 1.82
C PHE A 144 5.96 11.65 1.23
N GLU A 145 5.37 10.49 1.59
CA GLU A 145 5.77 9.21 0.99
C GLU A 145 5.70 9.25 -0.54
N ILE A 146 4.71 9.95 -1.09
CA ILE A 146 4.55 10.12 -2.54
C ILE A 146 5.80 10.72 -3.21
N LEU A 147 6.57 11.55 -2.50
CA LEU A 147 7.82 12.10 -3.00
C LEU A 147 8.92 11.03 -3.12
N SER A 148 8.83 9.97 -2.34
CA SER A 148 9.75 8.83 -2.45
C SER A 148 9.60 8.09 -3.79
N GLY A 149 8.49 8.28 -4.49
CA GLY A 149 8.24 7.74 -5.83
C GLY A 149 9.23 8.22 -6.89
N PHE A 150 9.93 9.33 -6.66
CA PHE A 150 11.02 9.80 -7.50
C PHE A 150 12.35 9.07 -7.25
N SER A 151 12.45 8.28 -6.18
CA SER A 151 13.59 7.40 -5.92
C SER A 151 13.45 6.06 -6.64
N THR A 152 14.55 5.33 -6.75
CA THR A 152 14.59 3.96 -7.29
C THR A 152 13.74 3.00 -6.47
N LEU A 153 13.74 3.17 -5.16
CA LEU A 153 12.89 2.43 -4.20
C LEU A 153 12.05 3.42 -3.41
N THR A 154 10.75 3.21 -3.39
CA THR A 154 9.83 3.98 -2.56
C THR A 154 9.97 3.57 -1.08
N TRP A 155 9.59 4.44 -0.16
CA TRP A 155 9.70 4.14 1.28
C TRP A 155 8.93 2.87 1.67
N HIS A 156 7.72 2.69 1.15
CA HIS A 156 6.96 1.47 1.44
C HIS A 156 7.61 0.20 0.90
N ASP A 157 8.37 0.27 -0.21
CA ASP A 157 9.14 -0.86 -0.72
C ASP A 157 10.37 -1.12 0.16
N SER A 158 11.11 -0.07 0.52
CA SER A 158 12.34 -0.17 1.33
C SER A 158 12.08 -0.65 2.77
N TRP A 159 11.02 -0.15 3.42
CA TRP A 159 10.71 -0.50 4.82
C TRP A 159 10.10 -1.89 4.99
N THR A 160 9.66 -2.51 3.92
CA THR A 160 8.99 -3.81 3.95
C THR A 160 9.72 -4.90 3.17
N ASP A 161 10.96 -4.65 2.75
CA ASP A 161 11.79 -5.57 1.95
C ASP A 161 11.02 -6.12 0.72
N THR A 162 10.39 -5.19 0.00
CA THR A 162 9.57 -5.52 -1.17
C THR A 162 9.98 -4.68 -2.37
N MET A 163 9.50 -5.03 -3.54
CA MET A 163 9.77 -4.30 -4.78
C MET A 163 8.60 -4.42 -5.76
N VAL A 164 8.49 -3.44 -6.67
CA VAL A 164 7.53 -3.49 -7.76
C VAL A 164 8.26 -3.78 -9.06
N ILE A 165 7.89 -4.88 -9.71
CA ILE A 165 8.49 -5.39 -10.94
C ILE A 165 7.52 -5.31 -12.10
N LYS A 166 8.04 -5.38 -13.34
CA LYS A 166 7.23 -5.62 -14.52
C LYS A 166 6.77 -7.08 -14.51
N ALA A 167 5.47 -7.29 -14.68
CA ALA A 167 4.87 -8.63 -14.72
C ALA A 167 4.72 -9.17 -16.15
N ARG A 168 4.98 -8.29 -17.14
CA ARG A 168 4.95 -8.59 -18.58
C ARG A 168 6.09 -7.89 -19.28
#